data_db65a1f7d65c9218c29b2f0d6b9a1382
#
_entry.id   db65a1f7d65c9218c29b2f0d6b9a1382
#
_cell.length_a   1.000
_cell.length_b   1.000
_cell.length_c   1.000
_cell.angle_alpha   90.00
_cell.angle_beta   90.00
_cell.angle_gamma   90.00
#
_symmetry.space_group_name_H-M   'P 1'
#
loop_
_entity.id
_entity.type
_entity.pdbx_description
1 polymer ?
#
loop_
_entity_poly.entity_id
_entity_poly.type
_entity_poly.pdbx_seq_one_letter_code
_entity_poly.pdbx_strand_id
1 'polypeptide(L)'
;MRILLAVDQHPYSAHAVNDVAKLAGNTWADVTLLGVGLKATEIGRSTNHAEIKHPLAKKLRDYRRNFLDHFEKEESPYEKKSCSYEFVEVERGIWEELYICRGARKDLRTVLRPGSPVKEILAQSHEDDSDLIAMGCYKKGDCQWEGAINLPQKVANNATCSVLVIKEEKQIRKIVCCLDQENISQKSIEMINQMVTLYQIELEIVGLTDGTALKPRVEKNLDAILKYYNARQIKAWIKLVATASLESFISQEARRSMMALWMGGQSILTKMFPRGKVDKLIQGSESSVLLLR
;
A
#
# COMPACT_ATOMS: atom_id res chain seq x y z
N MET A 1 10.54 2.45 7.80
CA MET A 1 9.51 1.78 6.99
C MET A 1 10.02 1.63 5.57
N ARG A 2 9.80 0.47 4.96
CA ARG A 2 10.15 0.18 3.57
C ARG A 2 8.87 -0.06 2.77
N ILE A 3 8.69 0.71 1.69
CA ILE A 3 7.49 0.68 0.86
C ILE A 3 7.86 0.18 -0.53
N LEU A 4 7.22 -0.89 -0.99
CA LEU A 4 7.23 -1.31 -2.37
C LEU A 4 5.99 -0.73 -3.07
N LEU A 5 6.20 0.18 -4.02
CA LEU A 5 5.12 0.74 -4.84
C LEU A 5 5.14 0.10 -6.22
N ALA A 6 4.20 -0.82 -6.45
CA ALA A 6 4.02 -1.43 -7.75
C ALA A 6 3.22 -0.52 -8.67
N VAL A 7 3.74 -0.25 -9.86
CA VAL A 7 3.15 0.66 -10.84
C VAL A 7 3.13 0.05 -12.24
N ASP A 8 2.15 0.48 -13.03
CA ASP A 8 2.00 0.15 -14.44
C ASP A 8 1.76 1.43 -15.27
N GLN A 9 1.29 1.31 -16.50
CA GLN A 9 1.06 2.44 -17.38
C GLN A 9 -0.29 3.15 -17.16
N HIS A 10 -1.16 2.62 -16.30
CA HIS A 10 -2.50 3.16 -16.08
C HIS A 10 -2.51 4.41 -15.19
N PRO A 11 -3.49 5.32 -15.37
CA PRO A 11 -3.57 6.56 -14.59
C PRO A 11 -3.65 6.37 -13.07
N TYR A 12 -4.26 5.31 -12.57
CA TYR A 12 -4.33 5.04 -11.14
C TYR A 12 -2.95 4.85 -10.49
N SER A 13 -1.92 4.45 -11.26
CA SER A 13 -0.54 4.38 -10.76
C SER A 13 0.00 5.77 -10.40
N ALA A 14 -0.37 6.82 -11.14
CA ALA A 14 0.02 8.19 -10.80
C ALA A 14 -0.60 8.65 -9.46
N HIS A 15 -1.87 8.29 -9.19
CA HIS A 15 -2.49 8.55 -7.89
C HIS A 15 -1.77 7.83 -6.77
N ALA A 16 -1.42 6.55 -6.99
CA ALA A 16 -0.68 5.77 -6.01
C ALA A 16 0.71 6.38 -5.72
N VAL A 17 1.40 6.88 -6.73
CA VAL A 17 2.68 7.60 -6.57
C VAL A 17 2.51 8.83 -5.68
N ASN A 18 1.48 9.66 -5.93
CA ASN A 18 1.23 10.86 -5.14
C ASN A 18 0.91 10.54 -3.67
N ASP A 19 0.07 9.54 -3.41
CA ASP A 19 -0.28 9.15 -2.05
C ASP A 19 0.91 8.53 -1.31
N VAL A 20 1.70 7.70 -1.99
CA VAL A 20 2.93 7.13 -1.39
C VAL A 20 4.00 8.20 -1.19
N ALA A 21 4.11 9.21 -2.04
CA ALA A 21 5.03 10.33 -1.82
C ALA A 21 4.67 11.10 -0.54
N LYS A 22 3.39 11.41 -0.31
CA LYS A 22 2.91 12.02 0.94
C LYS A 22 3.19 11.13 2.15
N LEU A 23 2.88 9.83 2.05
CA LEU A 23 3.14 8.86 3.12
C LEU A 23 4.64 8.79 3.44
N ALA A 24 5.48 8.75 2.43
CA ALA A 24 6.93 8.71 2.56
C ALA A 24 7.49 9.98 3.18
N GLY A 25 6.92 11.15 2.87
CA GLY A 25 7.24 12.43 3.52
C GLY A 25 6.99 12.39 5.03
N ASN A 26 5.85 11.85 5.43
CA ASN A 26 5.48 11.77 6.85
C ASN A 26 6.28 10.70 7.62
N THR A 27 6.75 9.66 6.95
CA THR A 27 7.39 8.50 7.60
C THR A 27 8.88 8.39 7.34
N TRP A 28 9.41 9.16 6.42
CA TRP A 28 10.78 9.04 5.92
C TRP A 28 11.06 7.57 5.51
N ALA A 29 10.18 7.01 4.70
CA ALA A 29 10.29 5.62 4.24
C ALA A 29 11.36 5.47 3.15
N ASP A 30 11.99 4.31 3.07
CA ASP A 30 12.69 3.89 1.86
C ASP A 30 11.65 3.37 0.87
N VAL A 31 11.73 3.78 -0.40
CA VAL A 31 10.71 3.48 -1.41
C VAL A 31 11.33 2.82 -2.63
N THR A 32 10.76 1.68 -3.04
CA THR A 32 11.06 1.03 -4.31
C THR A 32 9.89 1.22 -5.27
N LEU A 33 10.09 1.91 -6.39
CA LEU A 33 9.16 1.98 -7.51
C LEU A 33 9.38 0.75 -8.39
N LEU A 34 8.43 -0.17 -8.44
CA LEU A 34 8.55 -1.41 -9.22
C LEU A 34 7.60 -1.40 -10.41
N GLY A 35 8.17 -1.54 -11.61
CA GLY A 35 7.46 -1.89 -12.83
C GLY A 35 7.70 -3.35 -13.19
N VAL A 36 6.66 -4.05 -13.67
CA VAL A 36 6.79 -5.42 -14.16
C VAL A 36 6.33 -5.51 -15.61
N GLY A 37 7.27 -5.89 -16.50
CA GLY A 37 7.02 -6.08 -17.92
C GLY A 37 6.91 -7.57 -18.28
N LEU A 38 6.03 -7.91 -19.22
CA LEU A 38 5.71 -9.32 -19.54
C LEU A 38 6.84 -10.09 -20.21
N LYS A 39 7.76 -9.42 -20.93
CA LYS A 39 8.80 -10.10 -21.72
C LYS A 39 10.19 -9.50 -21.51
N ALA A 40 11.13 -10.35 -21.12
CA ALA A 40 12.55 -10.01 -21.05
C ALA A 40 13.13 -9.54 -22.40
N THR A 41 12.57 -9.99 -23.53
CA THR A 41 13.01 -9.65 -24.90
C THR A 41 12.62 -8.24 -25.33
N GLU A 42 11.66 -7.60 -24.67
CA GLU A 42 11.28 -6.21 -24.94
C GLU A 42 12.20 -5.20 -24.24
N ILE A 43 13.02 -5.68 -23.31
CA ILE A 43 14.08 -4.92 -22.66
C ILE A 43 15.34 -5.11 -23.54
N GLY A 44 15.30 -4.56 -24.75
CA GLY A 44 16.38 -4.71 -25.72
C GLY A 44 17.58 -3.85 -25.36
N ARG A 45 18.80 -4.44 -25.39
CA ARG A 45 20.03 -3.68 -25.42
C ARG A 45 20.09 -2.84 -26.70
N SER A 46 20.12 -1.53 -26.60
CA SER A 46 20.64 -0.68 -27.65
C SER A 46 22.18 -0.79 -27.61
N THR A 47 22.80 -1.06 -28.73
CA THR A 47 24.25 -1.30 -28.85
C THR A 47 25.12 -0.07 -28.58
N ASN A 48 24.53 1.11 -28.36
CA ASN A 48 25.26 2.33 -28.02
C ASN A 48 24.48 3.13 -26.99
N HIS A 49 24.90 3.07 -25.73
CA HIS A 49 24.33 3.70 -24.57
C HIS A 49 22.92 3.16 -24.19
N ALA A 50 22.80 2.63 -22.97
CA ALA A 50 21.71 1.80 -22.49
C ALA A 50 20.38 2.55 -22.30
N GLU A 51 19.74 2.98 -23.37
CA GLU A 51 18.34 3.36 -23.33
C GLU A 51 17.47 2.11 -23.40
N ILE A 52 16.86 1.75 -22.27
CA ILE A 52 15.84 0.71 -22.26
C ILE A 52 14.63 1.24 -23.05
N LYS A 53 14.36 0.62 -24.20
CA LYS A 53 13.22 0.98 -25.06
C LYS A 53 11.87 0.48 -24.54
N HIS A 54 11.79 0.02 -23.29
CA HIS A 54 10.54 -0.45 -22.72
C HIS A 54 9.64 0.72 -22.34
N PRO A 55 8.36 0.77 -22.74
CA PRO A 55 7.46 1.88 -22.44
C PRO A 55 7.33 2.15 -20.94
N LEU A 56 7.37 1.10 -20.12
CA LEU A 56 7.29 1.20 -18.67
C LEU A 56 8.53 1.87 -18.05
N ALA A 57 9.73 1.74 -18.66
CA ALA A 57 10.92 2.43 -18.16
C ALA A 57 10.77 3.95 -18.22
N LYS A 58 10.18 4.48 -19.30
CA LYS A 58 9.85 5.90 -19.40
C LYS A 58 8.85 6.32 -18.35
N LYS A 59 7.80 5.53 -18.15
CA LYS A 59 6.79 5.78 -17.11
C LYS A 59 7.37 5.77 -15.70
N LEU A 60 8.27 4.85 -15.40
CA LEU A 60 8.95 4.79 -14.10
C LEU A 60 9.77 6.07 -13.84
N ARG A 61 10.47 6.59 -14.86
CA ARG A 61 11.19 7.89 -14.74
C ARG A 61 10.22 9.05 -14.47
N ASP A 62 9.06 9.07 -15.16
CA ASP A 62 8.04 10.10 -14.93
C ASP A 62 7.47 9.97 -13.50
N TYR A 63 7.17 8.76 -13.03
CA TYR A 63 6.67 8.51 -11.67
C TYR A 63 7.70 8.88 -10.61
N ARG A 64 8.98 8.57 -10.84
CA ARG A 64 10.04 9.02 -9.94
C ARG A 64 10.10 10.54 -9.86
N ARG A 65 10.02 11.24 -11.00
CA ARG A 65 9.99 12.70 -11.02
C ARG A 65 8.80 13.22 -10.23
N ASN A 66 7.60 12.73 -10.49
CA ASN A 66 6.38 13.13 -9.77
C ASN A 66 6.50 12.87 -8.25
N PHE A 67 7.12 11.77 -7.86
CA PHE A 67 7.40 11.49 -6.46
C PHE A 67 8.33 12.54 -5.84
N LEU A 68 9.42 12.88 -6.52
CA LEU A 68 10.40 13.87 -6.04
C LEU A 68 9.85 15.29 -6.04
N ASP A 69 9.01 15.66 -7.01
CA ASP A 69 8.38 16.98 -7.12
C ASP A 69 7.50 17.29 -5.89
N HIS A 70 6.99 16.24 -5.23
CA HIS A 70 6.24 16.40 -3.98
C HIS A 70 7.07 17.07 -2.87
N PHE A 71 8.40 16.92 -2.90
CA PHE A 71 9.33 17.42 -1.89
C PHE A 71 10.02 18.74 -2.28
N GLU A 72 9.61 19.43 -3.34
CA GLU A 72 10.30 20.64 -3.81
C GLU A 72 10.31 21.80 -2.82
N LYS A 73 9.32 21.87 -1.93
CA LYS A 73 9.13 22.97 -0.99
C LYS A 73 9.71 22.71 0.40
N GLU A 74 10.16 21.49 0.69
CA GLU A 74 10.61 21.06 2.00
C GLU A 74 12.02 20.46 1.93
N GLU A 75 12.68 20.30 3.10
CA GLU A 75 13.90 19.49 3.18
C GLU A 75 13.59 18.03 2.82
N SER A 76 13.87 17.67 1.59
CA SER A 76 13.64 16.30 1.11
C SER A 76 14.60 15.33 1.78
N PRO A 77 14.12 14.20 2.31
CA PRO A 77 15.00 13.12 2.73
C PRO A 77 15.62 12.39 1.53
N TYR A 78 15.03 12.55 0.33
CA TYR A 78 15.51 12.01 -0.94
C TYR A 78 16.29 13.08 -1.68
N GLU A 79 17.42 12.73 -2.27
CA GLU A 79 18.24 13.72 -2.98
C GLU A 79 17.61 14.13 -4.30
N LYS A 80 17.64 15.45 -4.58
CA LYS A 80 17.04 16.06 -5.77
C LYS A 80 18.05 16.42 -6.86
N LYS A 81 19.36 16.40 -6.56
CA LYS A 81 20.36 16.86 -7.52
C LYS A 81 20.36 16.00 -8.76
N SER A 82 20.44 16.67 -9.91
CA SER A 82 20.49 16.08 -11.24
C SER A 82 21.64 15.09 -11.34
N CYS A 83 21.36 13.85 -11.00
CA CYS A 83 22.26 12.76 -11.26
C CYS A 83 21.93 12.18 -12.63
N SER A 84 22.94 11.74 -13.33
CA SER A 84 22.75 10.92 -14.52
C SER A 84 22.20 9.57 -14.08
N TYR A 85 21.06 9.17 -14.61
CA TYR A 85 20.41 7.92 -14.26
C TYR A 85 20.46 6.98 -15.44
N GLU A 86 20.99 5.80 -15.19
CA GLU A 86 21.06 4.75 -16.19
C GLU A 86 20.46 3.47 -15.62
N PHE A 87 19.57 2.84 -16.39
CA PHE A 87 19.14 1.49 -16.07
C PHE A 87 20.27 0.52 -16.38
N VAL A 88 20.71 -0.21 -15.36
CA VAL A 88 21.69 -1.29 -15.51
C VAL A 88 21.05 -2.62 -15.17
N GLU A 89 21.48 -3.65 -15.84
CA GLU A 89 21.09 -5.01 -15.52
C GLU A 89 21.86 -5.48 -14.28
N VAL A 90 21.18 -5.52 -13.13
CA VAL A 90 21.78 -5.98 -11.86
C VAL A 90 21.77 -7.49 -11.76
N GLU A 91 20.74 -8.12 -12.32
CA GLU A 91 20.61 -9.57 -12.49
C GLU A 91 19.96 -9.84 -13.85
N ARG A 92 20.04 -11.08 -14.34
CA ARG A 92 19.51 -11.45 -15.65
C ARG A 92 18.05 -11.04 -15.82
N GLY A 93 17.81 -10.02 -16.62
CA GLY A 93 16.49 -9.46 -16.92
C GLY A 93 15.96 -8.51 -15.87
N ILE A 94 16.63 -8.31 -14.73
CA ILE A 94 16.24 -7.34 -13.70
C ILE A 94 17.07 -6.07 -13.90
N TRP A 95 16.39 -4.97 -14.06
CA TRP A 95 17.00 -3.67 -14.33
C TRP A 95 16.71 -2.70 -13.20
N GLU A 96 17.75 -2.06 -12.70
CA GLU A 96 17.65 -1.01 -11.69
C GLU A 96 18.20 0.29 -12.25
N GLU A 97 17.50 1.39 -11.96
CA GLU A 97 18.01 2.71 -12.30
C GLU A 97 19.04 3.12 -11.25
N LEU A 98 20.29 3.03 -11.61
CA LEU A 98 21.40 3.47 -10.76
C LEU A 98 21.55 4.99 -10.84
N TYR A 99 21.74 5.57 -9.68
CA TYR A 99 22.07 6.97 -9.52
C TYR A 99 23.17 7.12 -8.47
N ILE A 100 24.09 8.05 -8.69
CA ILE A 100 25.13 8.37 -7.73
C ILE A 100 24.72 9.66 -7.04
N CYS A 101 24.03 9.55 -5.90
CA CYS A 101 23.68 10.69 -5.06
C CYS A 101 24.41 10.60 -3.73
N ARG A 102 25.13 11.67 -3.39
CA ARG A 102 25.77 11.79 -2.08
C ARG A 102 24.87 12.63 -1.16
N GLY A 103 24.52 12.08 0.00
CA GLY A 103 23.81 12.81 1.05
C GLY A 103 22.33 12.53 1.18
N ALA A 104 21.75 11.62 0.37
CA ALA A 104 20.39 11.14 0.58
C ALA A 104 20.30 10.45 1.95
N ARG A 105 19.24 10.76 2.70
CA ARG A 105 18.94 10.14 4.00
C ARG A 105 18.04 8.93 3.85
N LYS A 106 17.35 8.85 2.70
CA LYS A 106 16.39 7.81 2.36
C LYS A 106 16.54 7.39 0.90
N ASP A 107 16.29 6.12 0.65
CA ASP A 107 16.42 5.54 -0.67
C ASP A 107 15.11 5.66 -1.47
N LEU A 108 15.25 6.08 -2.72
CA LEU A 108 14.22 5.98 -3.74
C LEU A 108 14.80 5.18 -4.92
N ARG A 109 14.45 3.90 -4.97
CA ARG A 109 14.92 2.97 -6.01
C ARG A 109 13.87 2.84 -7.10
N THR A 110 14.31 2.63 -8.33
CA THR A 110 13.44 2.34 -9.47
C THR A 110 13.89 1.02 -10.09
N VAL A 111 13.00 0.03 -10.09
CA VAL A 111 13.29 -1.35 -10.53
C VAL A 111 12.32 -1.75 -11.63
N LEU A 112 12.84 -2.38 -12.69
CA LEU A 112 12.07 -3.00 -13.77
C LEU A 112 12.38 -4.49 -13.83
N ARG A 113 11.37 -5.34 -13.68
CA ARG A 113 11.50 -6.80 -13.72
C ARG A 113 10.67 -7.41 -14.85
N PRO A 114 11.18 -8.40 -15.56
CA PRO A 114 10.38 -9.20 -16.50
C PRO A 114 9.65 -10.31 -15.75
N GLY A 115 8.45 -10.65 -16.18
CA GLY A 115 7.77 -11.83 -15.66
C GLY A 115 6.29 -11.63 -15.32
N SER A 116 5.78 -12.50 -14.47
CA SER A 116 4.40 -12.41 -13.98
C SER A 116 4.28 -11.35 -12.90
N PRO A 117 3.43 -10.31 -13.07
CA PRO A 117 3.33 -9.22 -12.12
C PRO A 117 3.13 -9.66 -10.66
N VAL A 118 2.25 -10.62 -10.41
CA VAL A 118 2.02 -11.13 -9.04
C VAL A 118 3.30 -11.71 -8.44
N LYS A 119 3.99 -12.56 -9.20
CA LYS A 119 5.20 -13.25 -8.73
C LYS A 119 6.32 -12.25 -8.46
N GLU A 120 6.56 -11.33 -9.38
CA GLU A 120 7.66 -10.38 -9.29
C GLU A 120 7.43 -9.31 -8.19
N ILE A 121 6.19 -8.86 -7.98
CA ILE A 121 5.84 -7.97 -6.87
C ILE A 121 6.10 -8.65 -5.52
N LEU A 122 5.67 -9.91 -5.35
CA LEU A 122 5.88 -10.64 -4.11
C LEU A 122 7.36 -10.95 -3.88
N ALA A 123 8.11 -11.31 -4.93
CA ALA A 123 9.54 -11.55 -4.85
C ALA A 123 10.29 -10.28 -4.43
N GLN A 124 10.04 -9.15 -5.10
CA GLN A 124 10.66 -7.88 -4.74
C GLN A 124 10.32 -7.43 -3.32
N SER A 125 9.07 -7.62 -2.88
CA SER A 125 8.70 -7.26 -1.51
C SER A 125 9.44 -8.10 -0.47
N HIS A 126 9.75 -9.33 -0.78
CA HIS A 126 10.55 -10.22 0.08
C HIS A 126 12.03 -9.82 0.07
N GLU A 127 12.60 -9.56 -1.11
CA GLU A 127 14.00 -9.13 -1.27
C GLU A 127 14.27 -7.81 -0.53
N ASP A 128 13.34 -6.85 -0.61
CA ASP A 128 13.44 -5.55 0.08
C ASP A 128 13.04 -5.63 1.56
N ASP A 129 12.54 -6.78 2.04
CA ASP A 129 11.91 -6.91 3.37
C ASP A 129 10.90 -5.77 3.62
N SER A 130 9.97 -5.61 2.67
CA SER A 130 9.01 -4.50 2.66
C SER A 130 8.02 -4.57 3.82
N ASP A 131 7.72 -3.44 4.43
CA ASP A 131 6.67 -3.30 5.45
C ASP A 131 5.28 -3.14 4.81
N LEU A 132 5.25 -2.54 3.61
CA LEU A 132 4.04 -2.20 2.89
C LEU A 132 4.23 -2.38 1.39
N ILE A 133 3.31 -3.11 0.76
CA ILE A 133 3.12 -3.08 -0.70
C ILE A 133 1.99 -2.09 -0.98
N ALA A 134 2.24 -1.08 -1.80
CA ALA A 134 1.24 -0.15 -2.30
C ALA A 134 1.01 -0.36 -3.79
N MET A 135 -0.24 -0.25 -4.25
CA MET A 135 -0.59 -0.33 -5.66
C MET A 135 -1.89 0.41 -5.96
N GLY A 136 -1.97 0.99 -7.15
CA GLY A 136 -3.18 1.64 -7.63
C GLY A 136 -4.22 0.67 -8.17
N CYS A 137 -5.48 1.09 -8.18
CA CYS A 137 -6.59 0.35 -8.78
C CYS A 137 -7.70 1.33 -9.17
N TYR A 138 -8.48 0.99 -10.20
CA TYR A 138 -9.67 1.77 -10.55
C TYR A 138 -10.72 1.75 -9.43
N LYS A 139 -11.52 2.80 -9.36
CA LYS A 139 -12.57 2.98 -8.37
C LYS A 139 -13.70 1.96 -8.50
N LYS A 140 -14.07 1.62 -9.72
CA LYS A 140 -15.10 0.63 -10.04
C LYS A 140 -14.59 -0.31 -11.12
N GLY A 141 -14.94 -1.58 -11.00
CA GLY A 141 -14.60 -2.62 -11.96
C GLY A 141 -13.32 -3.37 -11.61
N ASP A 142 -12.89 -4.19 -12.56
CA ASP A 142 -11.70 -5.00 -12.41
C ASP A 142 -10.45 -4.12 -12.53
N CYS A 143 -9.51 -4.32 -11.66
CA CYS A 143 -8.20 -3.68 -11.77
C CYS A 143 -7.45 -4.31 -12.94
N GLN A 144 -7.45 -3.61 -14.05
CA GLN A 144 -6.83 -4.06 -15.29
C GLN A 144 -5.33 -3.73 -15.25
N TRP A 145 -4.56 -4.57 -14.60
CA TRP A 145 -3.12 -4.51 -14.72
C TRP A 145 -2.67 -5.19 -15.99
N GLU A 146 -1.69 -4.60 -16.66
CA GLU A 146 -1.09 -5.19 -17.85
C GLU A 146 -0.60 -6.60 -17.54
N GLY A 147 -1.15 -7.59 -18.24
CA GLY A 147 -0.78 -9.01 -18.06
C GLY A 147 -1.31 -9.71 -16.81
N ALA A 148 -2.16 -9.07 -15.99
CA ALA A 148 -2.72 -9.73 -14.81
C ALA A 148 -4.13 -9.25 -14.46
N ILE A 149 -5.08 -10.17 -14.48
CA ILE A 149 -6.45 -9.96 -14.01
C ILE A 149 -6.45 -10.07 -12.48
N ASN A 150 -7.12 -9.14 -11.80
CA ASN A 150 -7.26 -9.11 -10.34
C ASN A 150 -5.90 -9.11 -9.60
N LEU A 151 -4.93 -8.35 -10.10
CA LEU A 151 -3.60 -8.28 -9.51
C LEU A 151 -3.62 -7.85 -8.04
N PRO A 152 -4.30 -6.74 -7.63
CA PRO A 152 -4.32 -6.32 -6.24
C PRO A 152 -4.84 -7.40 -5.29
N GLN A 153 -5.89 -8.13 -5.71
CA GLN A 153 -6.46 -9.23 -4.92
C GLN A 153 -5.46 -10.38 -4.75
N LYS A 154 -4.78 -10.76 -5.82
CA LYS A 154 -3.78 -11.85 -5.80
C LYS A 154 -2.57 -11.47 -4.93
N VAL A 155 -2.09 -10.23 -5.04
CA VAL A 155 -1.00 -9.73 -4.19
C VAL A 155 -1.48 -9.68 -2.73
N ALA A 156 -2.65 -9.09 -2.47
CA ALA A 156 -3.24 -8.99 -1.15
C ALA A 156 -3.41 -10.34 -0.45
N ASN A 157 -3.76 -11.39 -1.19
CA ASN A 157 -3.94 -12.73 -0.64
C ASN A 157 -2.63 -13.49 -0.37
N ASN A 158 -1.53 -13.12 -1.00
CA ASN A 158 -0.27 -13.86 -0.94
C ASN A 158 0.91 -13.08 -0.33
N ALA A 159 0.79 -11.77 -0.12
CA ALA A 159 1.81 -10.97 0.53
C ALA A 159 2.02 -11.39 2.00
N THR A 160 3.23 -11.27 2.49
CA THR A 160 3.61 -11.49 3.89
C THR A 160 3.61 -10.22 4.71
N CYS A 161 3.66 -9.06 4.06
CA CYS A 161 3.57 -7.73 4.65
C CYS A 161 2.19 -7.08 4.40
N SER A 162 1.98 -5.89 4.95
CA SER A 162 0.75 -5.14 4.73
C SER A 162 0.58 -4.73 3.27
N VAL A 163 -0.67 -4.61 2.80
CA VAL A 163 -0.99 -4.23 1.42
C VAL A 163 -1.98 -3.07 1.40
N LEU A 164 -1.64 -1.99 0.71
CA LEU A 164 -2.48 -0.83 0.48
C LEU A 164 -2.91 -0.79 -1.00
N VAL A 165 -4.19 -1.01 -1.23
CA VAL A 165 -4.81 -0.83 -2.55
C VAL A 165 -5.41 0.57 -2.61
N ILE A 166 -4.78 1.44 -3.40
CA ILE A 166 -5.15 2.85 -3.53
C ILE A 166 -6.15 2.99 -4.67
N LYS A 167 -7.34 3.48 -4.35
CA LYS A 167 -8.37 3.79 -5.34
C LYS A 167 -8.24 5.24 -5.81
N GLU A 168 -8.58 5.49 -7.07
CA GLU A 168 -8.65 6.85 -7.60
C GLU A 168 -9.53 7.75 -6.71
N GLU A 169 -9.17 9.02 -6.63
CA GLU A 169 -9.69 10.00 -5.69
C GLU A 169 -11.20 9.90 -5.42
N LYS A 170 -11.53 9.51 -4.21
CA LYS A 170 -12.76 9.89 -3.53
C LYS A 170 -12.35 10.57 -2.24
N GLN A 171 -13.01 11.65 -1.90
CA GLN A 171 -12.78 12.29 -0.61
C GLN A 171 -13.12 11.31 0.52
N ILE A 172 -12.09 10.67 1.07
CA ILE A 172 -12.20 9.76 2.19
C ILE A 172 -12.52 10.62 3.43
N ARG A 173 -13.56 10.29 4.18
CA ARG A 173 -13.94 11.04 5.39
C ARG A 173 -13.48 10.36 6.68
N LYS A 174 -13.38 9.04 6.66
CA LYS A 174 -12.94 8.25 7.82
C LYS A 174 -12.28 6.95 7.39
N ILE A 175 -11.46 6.41 8.28
CA ILE A 175 -10.98 5.03 8.22
C ILE A 175 -11.84 4.20 9.17
N VAL A 176 -12.34 3.08 8.68
CA VAL A 176 -12.97 2.04 9.50
C VAL A 176 -11.98 0.93 9.71
N CYS A 177 -11.57 0.74 10.95
CA CYS A 177 -10.50 -0.17 11.33
C CYS A 177 -11.02 -1.39 12.07
N CYS A 178 -10.77 -2.58 11.53
CA CYS A 178 -11.04 -3.86 12.18
C CYS A 178 -9.72 -4.52 12.55
N LEU A 179 -9.34 -4.46 13.83
CA LEU A 179 -8.11 -5.05 14.37
C LEU A 179 -8.36 -6.43 15.00
N ASP A 180 -7.30 -7.20 15.18
CA ASP A 180 -7.33 -8.32 16.10
C ASP A 180 -7.45 -7.78 17.54
N GLN A 181 -8.61 -7.97 18.14
CA GLN A 181 -8.93 -7.37 19.43
C GLN A 181 -8.20 -8.06 20.60
N GLU A 182 -7.72 -9.27 20.41
CA GLU A 182 -6.98 -10.01 21.43
C GLU A 182 -5.47 -9.76 21.36
N ASN A 183 -4.93 -9.56 20.14
CA ASN A 183 -3.50 -9.40 19.90
C ASN A 183 -3.22 -8.18 19.00
N ILE A 184 -3.23 -7.01 19.61
CA ILE A 184 -3.01 -5.76 18.89
C ILE A 184 -1.52 -5.54 18.67
N SER A 185 -1.13 -5.43 17.40
CA SER A 185 0.23 -5.14 17.00
C SER A 185 0.47 -3.63 17.04
N GLN A 186 1.55 -3.19 17.69
CA GLN A 186 2.01 -1.80 17.67
C GLN A 186 2.24 -1.32 16.23
N LYS A 187 2.85 -2.16 15.40
CA LYS A 187 3.08 -1.88 13.97
C LYS A 187 1.78 -1.56 13.22
N SER A 188 0.70 -2.28 13.52
CA SER A 188 -0.62 -2.04 12.90
C SER A 188 -1.20 -0.70 13.33
N ILE A 189 -1.11 -0.37 14.63
CA ILE A 189 -1.57 0.92 15.16
C ILE A 189 -0.81 2.08 14.51
N GLU A 190 0.50 1.97 14.38
CA GLU A 190 1.34 2.97 13.73
C GLU A 190 1.02 3.12 12.25
N MET A 191 0.80 2.02 11.52
CA MET A 191 0.39 2.06 10.12
C MET A 191 -0.95 2.78 9.93
N ILE A 192 -1.93 2.51 10.79
CA ILE A 192 -3.21 3.23 10.78
C ILE A 192 -3.01 4.70 11.09
N ASN A 193 -2.16 5.03 12.09
CA ASN A 193 -1.82 6.41 12.42
C ASN A 193 -1.27 7.16 11.20
N GLN A 194 -0.39 6.53 10.41
CA GLN A 194 0.13 7.12 9.18
C GLN A 194 -0.98 7.37 8.15
N MET A 195 -1.93 6.45 7.99
CA MET A 195 -3.05 6.64 7.07
C MET A 195 -4.00 7.76 7.52
N VAL A 196 -4.31 7.84 8.82
CA VAL A 196 -5.12 8.92 9.39
C VAL A 196 -4.46 10.28 9.15
N THR A 197 -3.15 10.36 9.38
CA THR A 197 -2.37 11.59 9.17
C THR A 197 -2.29 11.95 7.68
N LEU A 198 -2.04 10.96 6.81
CA LEU A 198 -1.97 11.13 5.36
C LEU A 198 -3.25 11.75 4.79
N TYR A 199 -4.39 11.20 5.16
CA TYR A 199 -5.70 11.63 4.64
C TYR A 199 -6.37 12.71 5.48
N GLN A 200 -5.82 13.06 6.65
CA GLN A 200 -6.38 14.04 7.62
C GLN A 200 -7.86 13.75 7.96
N ILE A 201 -8.16 12.51 8.32
CA ILE A 201 -9.50 12.00 8.49
C ILE A 201 -9.72 11.37 9.87
N GLU A 202 -10.98 11.08 10.19
CA GLU A 202 -11.39 10.48 11.45
C GLU A 202 -11.17 8.95 11.44
N LEU A 203 -11.10 8.35 12.64
CA LEU A 203 -10.86 6.92 12.85
C LEU A 203 -12.03 6.27 13.59
N GLU A 204 -12.69 5.30 12.96
CA GLU A 204 -13.67 4.43 13.58
C GLU A 204 -13.05 3.06 13.84
N ILE A 205 -12.93 2.67 15.11
CA ILE A 205 -12.40 1.37 15.53
C ILE A 205 -13.57 0.43 15.79
N VAL A 206 -13.59 -0.71 15.11
CA VAL A 206 -14.65 -1.69 15.25
C VAL A 206 -14.38 -2.60 16.44
N GLY A 207 -15.28 -2.59 17.43
CA GLY A 207 -15.32 -3.55 18.53
C GLY A 207 -16.30 -4.68 18.20
N LEU A 208 -15.84 -5.94 18.14
CA LEU A 208 -16.71 -7.10 17.86
C LEU A 208 -17.35 -7.62 19.14
N THR A 209 -18.64 -7.89 19.07
CA THR A 209 -19.40 -8.48 20.18
C THR A 209 -20.12 -9.76 19.73
N ASP A 210 -20.17 -10.76 20.62
CA ASP A 210 -20.97 -11.97 20.46
C ASP A 210 -22.33 -11.87 21.22
N GLY A 211 -22.66 -10.65 21.65
CA GLY A 211 -23.86 -10.33 22.44
C GLY A 211 -23.93 -8.83 22.72
N THR A 212 -24.36 -8.46 23.93
CA THR A 212 -24.55 -7.05 24.32
C THR A 212 -23.29 -6.38 24.89
N ALA A 213 -22.28 -7.15 25.29
CA ALA A 213 -21.07 -6.63 25.93
C ALA A 213 -19.80 -7.15 25.31
N LEU A 214 -18.72 -6.39 25.44
CA LEU A 214 -17.36 -6.81 25.09
C LEU A 214 -16.78 -7.73 26.17
N LYS A 215 -15.89 -8.64 25.77
CA LYS A 215 -15.06 -9.36 26.74
C LYS A 215 -14.17 -8.35 27.48
N PRO A 216 -13.94 -8.48 28.80
CA PRO A 216 -13.17 -7.49 29.58
C PRO A 216 -11.76 -7.21 29.02
N ARG A 217 -11.08 -8.24 28.49
CA ARG A 217 -9.77 -8.11 27.85
C ARG A 217 -9.85 -7.27 26.57
N VAL A 218 -10.87 -7.49 25.76
CA VAL A 218 -11.09 -6.74 24.50
C VAL A 218 -11.40 -5.28 24.80
N GLU A 219 -12.28 -5.03 25.78
CA GLU A 219 -12.62 -3.68 26.22
C GLU A 219 -11.36 -2.91 26.66
N LYS A 220 -10.53 -3.52 27.51
CA LYS A 220 -9.26 -2.93 27.96
C LYS A 220 -8.32 -2.60 26.79
N ASN A 221 -8.21 -3.50 25.80
CA ASN A 221 -7.37 -3.29 24.64
C ASN A 221 -7.89 -2.15 23.76
N LEU A 222 -9.19 -2.12 23.48
CA LEU A 222 -9.81 -1.05 22.70
C LEU A 222 -9.70 0.32 23.39
N ASP A 223 -9.85 0.37 24.70
CA ASP A 223 -9.65 1.59 25.48
C ASP A 223 -8.19 2.08 25.40
N ALA A 224 -7.22 1.15 25.47
CA ALA A 224 -5.80 1.50 25.31
C ALA A 224 -5.50 2.08 23.90
N ILE A 225 -6.08 1.51 22.83
CA ILE A 225 -5.95 2.03 21.49
C ILE A 225 -6.59 3.43 21.38
N LEU A 226 -7.78 3.60 21.92
CA LEU A 226 -8.45 4.88 21.88
C LEU A 226 -7.63 5.97 22.60
N LYS A 227 -7.07 5.65 23.77
CA LYS A 227 -6.14 6.53 24.48
C LYS A 227 -4.88 6.87 23.66
N TYR A 228 -4.33 5.88 22.95
CA TYR A 228 -3.16 6.09 22.07
C TYR A 228 -3.45 7.12 20.98
N TYR A 229 -4.61 7.04 20.31
CA TYR A 229 -4.98 7.98 19.25
C TYR A 229 -5.38 9.34 19.80
N ASN A 230 -6.14 9.38 20.89
CA ASN A 230 -6.54 10.64 21.55
C ASN A 230 -5.32 11.45 22.03
N ALA A 231 -4.29 10.79 22.56
CA ALA A 231 -3.04 11.43 22.95
C ALA A 231 -2.29 12.08 21.77
N ARG A 232 -2.60 11.68 20.55
CA ARG A 232 -2.06 12.24 19.29
C ARG A 232 -3.02 13.20 18.59
N GLN A 233 -4.08 13.62 19.29
CA GLN A 233 -5.12 14.52 18.77
C GLN A 233 -5.87 13.96 17.56
N ILE A 234 -5.86 12.63 17.39
CA ILE A 234 -6.64 11.95 16.36
C ILE A 234 -8.05 11.75 16.89
N LYS A 235 -9.04 12.23 16.15
CA LYS A 235 -10.45 12.00 16.46
C LYS A 235 -10.80 10.54 16.18
N ALA A 236 -10.86 9.73 17.24
CA ALA A 236 -11.14 8.31 17.18
C ALA A 236 -12.30 7.92 18.10
N TRP A 237 -13.09 6.92 17.69
CA TRP A 237 -14.16 6.34 18.51
C TRP A 237 -14.30 4.85 18.24
N ILE A 238 -14.96 4.15 19.17
CA ILE A 238 -15.26 2.73 19.05
C ILE A 238 -16.71 2.57 18.60
N LYS A 239 -16.92 1.71 17.59
CA LYS A 239 -18.23 1.26 17.15
C LYS A 239 -18.37 -0.23 17.42
N LEU A 240 -19.36 -0.59 18.22
CA LEU A 240 -19.67 -1.98 18.50
C LEU A 240 -20.45 -2.59 17.32
N VAL A 241 -20.01 -3.74 16.86
CA VAL A 241 -20.64 -4.49 15.77
C VAL A 241 -20.77 -5.95 16.20
N ALA A 242 -21.95 -6.52 16.06
CA ALA A 242 -22.14 -7.95 16.30
C ALA A 242 -21.34 -8.76 15.27
N THR A 243 -20.65 -9.80 15.71
CA THR A 243 -19.83 -10.68 14.85
C THR A 243 -20.64 -11.20 13.64
N ALA A 244 -21.91 -11.57 13.86
CA ALA A 244 -22.81 -12.01 12.79
C ALA A 244 -23.12 -10.94 11.73
N SER A 245 -23.01 -9.65 12.07
CA SER A 245 -23.29 -8.52 11.18
C SER A 245 -22.05 -7.90 10.54
N LEU A 246 -20.86 -8.37 10.88
CA LEU A 246 -19.61 -7.75 10.47
C LEU A 246 -19.44 -7.69 8.96
N GLU A 247 -19.78 -8.75 8.24
CA GLU A 247 -19.63 -8.82 6.78
C GLU A 247 -20.53 -7.79 6.07
N SER A 248 -21.78 -7.67 6.48
CA SER A 248 -22.70 -6.67 5.94
C SER A 248 -22.27 -5.25 6.28
N PHE A 249 -21.79 -5.03 7.51
CA PHE A 249 -21.23 -3.75 7.94
C PHE A 249 -20.03 -3.33 7.08
N ILE A 250 -19.04 -4.22 6.91
CA ILE A 250 -17.85 -3.94 6.10
C ILE A 250 -18.26 -3.65 4.65
N SER A 251 -19.17 -4.43 4.08
CA SER A 251 -19.65 -4.23 2.71
C SER A 251 -20.33 -2.87 2.49
N GLN A 252 -21.02 -2.36 3.51
CA GLN A 252 -21.64 -1.03 3.46
C GLN A 252 -20.60 0.08 3.63
N GLU A 253 -19.69 -0.05 4.60
CA GLU A 253 -18.68 0.97 4.89
C GLU A 253 -17.62 1.08 3.78
N ALA A 254 -17.27 -0.01 3.11
CA ALA A 254 -16.31 -0.03 2.01
C ALA A 254 -16.70 0.85 0.81
N ARG A 255 -17.98 1.22 0.69
CA ARG A 255 -18.47 2.14 -0.36
C ARG A 255 -18.18 3.61 -0.07
N ARG A 256 -17.92 3.99 1.19
CA ARG A 256 -17.82 5.39 1.62
C ARG A 256 -16.64 5.70 2.53
N SER A 257 -15.96 4.67 3.03
CA SER A 257 -14.87 4.78 3.99
C SER A 257 -13.67 3.95 3.53
N MET A 258 -12.47 4.38 3.89
CA MET A 258 -11.31 3.51 3.77
C MET A 258 -11.41 2.38 4.78
N MET A 259 -11.23 1.16 4.32
CA MET A 259 -11.22 -0.02 5.18
C MET A 259 -9.79 -0.38 5.57
N ALA A 260 -9.54 -0.57 6.88
CA ALA A 260 -8.29 -1.14 7.38
C ALA A 260 -8.60 -2.44 8.12
N LEU A 261 -8.14 -3.57 7.59
CA LEU A 261 -8.44 -4.91 8.12
C LEU A 261 -7.18 -5.64 8.53
N TRP A 262 -7.17 -6.15 9.76
CA TRP A 262 -6.13 -7.07 10.22
C TRP A 262 -6.33 -8.47 9.63
N MET A 263 -5.36 -8.92 8.86
CA MET A 263 -5.39 -10.21 8.16
C MET A 263 -4.25 -11.16 8.62
N GLY A 264 -3.55 -10.80 9.70
CA GLY A 264 -2.47 -11.61 10.25
C GLY A 264 -2.96 -12.70 11.21
N GLY A 265 -2.21 -13.81 11.29
CA GLY A 265 -2.45 -14.88 12.24
C GLY A 265 -3.79 -15.62 12.08
N GLN A 266 -4.23 -16.26 13.18
CA GLN A 266 -5.52 -16.96 13.24
C GLN A 266 -6.62 -16.11 13.89
N SER A 267 -6.75 -14.85 13.48
CA SER A 267 -7.75 -13.94 14.02
C SER A 267 -9.17 -14.33 13.57
N ILE A 268 -10.16 -13.83 14.29
CA ILE A 268 -11.59 -13.95 13.89
C ILE A 268 -11.78 -13.37 12.49
N LEU A 269 -11.13 -12.24 12.20
CA LEU A 269 -11.22 -11.58 10.90
C LEU A 269 -10.68 -12.46 9.76
N THR A 270 -9.54 -13.11 9.96
CA THR A 270 -8.96 -14.03 8.95
C THR A 270 -9.90 -15.21 8.65
N LYS A 271 -10.60 -15.72 9.66
CA LYS A 271 -11.60 -16.79 9.48
C LYS A 271 -12.85 -16.29 8.76
N MET A 272 -13.31 -15.07 9.07
CA MET A 272 -14.52 -14.47 8.46
C MET A 272 -14.27 -13.94 7.04
N PHE A 273 -13.03 -13.53 6.74
CA PHE A 273 -12.62 -13.00 5.44
C PHE A 273 -11.61 -13.92 4.75
N PRO A 274 -12.02 -15.13 4.31
CA PRO A 274 -11.19 -15.97 3.46
C PRO A 274 -10.88 -15.25 2.14
N ARG A 275 -9.90 -15.74 1.39
CA ARG A 275 -9.39 -15.11 0.15
C ARG A 275 -10.49 -14.57 -0.77
N GLY A 276 -11.53 -15.36 -1.06
CA GLY A 276 -12.62 -14.91 -1.94
C GLY A 276 -13.47 -13.74 -1.40
N LYS A 277 -13.52 -13.51 -0.08
CA LYS A 277 -14.17 -12.34 0.50
C LYS A 277 -13.27 -11.11 0.46
N VAL A 278 -11.95 -11.28 0.62
CA VAL A 278 -10.96 -10.21 0.41
C VAL A 278 -11.04 -9.72 -1.04
N ASP A 279 -11.14 -10.62 -2.00
CA ASP A 279 -11.29 -10.29 -3.43
C ASP A 279 -12.54 -9.43 -3.66
N LYS A 280 -13.69 -9.86 -3.12
CA LYS A 280 -14.95 -9.10 -3.22
C LYS A 280 -14.87 -7.74 -2.54
N LEU A 281 -14.17 -7.65 -1.40
CA LEU A 281 -13.98 -6.39 -0.70
C LEU A 281 -13.16 -5.42 -1.56
N ILE A 282 -12.00 -5.83 -2.07
CA ILE A 282 -11.16 -4.98 -2.91
C ILE A 282 -11.90 -4.55 -4.18
N GLN A 283 -12.63 -5.47 -4.82
CA GLN A 283 -13.40 -5.18 -6.03
C GLN A 283 -14.58 -4.25 -5.76
N GLY A 284 -15.31 -4.49 -4.65
CA GLY A 284 -16.52 -3.74 -4.30
C GLY A 284 -16.25 -2.41 -3.59
N SER A 285 -15.02 -2.16 -3.11
CA SER A 285 -14.68 -0.91 -2.44
C SER A 285 -14.58 0.24 -3.43
N GLU A 286 -15.20 1.36 -3.09
CA GLU A 286 -15.05 2.63 -3.80
C GLU A 286 -13.94 3.51 -3.21
N SER A 287 -13.41 3.14 -2.06
CA SER A 287 -12.30 3.79 -1.35
C SER A 287 -11.12 2.84 -1.20
N SER A 288 -9.96 3.37 -0.84
CA SER A 288 -8.75 2.58 -0.61
C SER A 288 -8.94 1.52 0.48
N VAL A 289 -8.20 0.42 0.36
CA VAL A 289 -8.26 -0.71 1.30
C VAL A 289 -6.85 -1.00 1.81
N LEU A 290 -6.68 -1.02 3.13
CA LEU A 290 -5.46 -1.41 3.81
C LEU A 290 -5.65 -2.78 4.47
N LEU A 291 -4.87 -3.75 4.07
CA LEU A 291 -4.80 -5.05 4.69
C LEU A 291 -3.53 -5.12 5.54
N LEU A 292 -3.69 -5.22 6.85
CA LEU A 292 -2.62 -5.23 7.85
C LEU A 292 -2.15 -6.66 8.13
N ARG A 293 -0.83 -6.82 8.26
CA ARG A 293 -0.18 -8.08 8.63
C ARG A 293 0.94 -7.89 9.63
#